data_85bd74189b340f46b00fe8a881f9843e
#
_entry.id   85bd74189b340f46b00fe8a881f9843e
#
_cell.length_a   1.000
_cell.length_b   1.000
_cell.length_c   1.000
_cell.angle_alpha   90.00
_cell.angle_beta   90.00
_cell.angle_gamma   90.00
#
_symmetry.space_group_name_H-M   'P 1'
#
loop_
_entity.id
_entity.type
_entity.pdbx_description
1 polymer ?
#
loop_
_entity_poly.entity_id
_entity_poly.type
_entity_poly.pdbx_seq_one_letter_code
_entity_poly.pdbx_strand_id
1 'polypeptide(L)'
;MTKTYLKYRTRITILAGFIILSWAGLCVRLFQVQVLNGERYQIAVVKQSQKKQNLPANRGNIFDRKNRPLTRNIIHYTLSVNPSKVKDKSGLATAISERTGQPKDKYLKKLNSKSKFEYLERNLQRETLGTLETTAFEGLNIDRKYRRYYPHNHVGAQVLGFTNVDDEGISGIEKDFNSYLTGSPGWVYKTKGWSGKVQHKSGMPFQNPVDGSNVQLTIDLEYQSILEEELTRRQTETEAVSATGIIMNPQTGEILAIASTPGFNNNKYQGSSPALH
;
A
#
# COMPACT_ATOMS: atom_id res chain seq x y z
N MET A 1 -5.22 -19.05 -83.15
CA MET A 1 -4.93 -19.27 -81.68
C MET A 1 -4.07 -18.17 -81.03
N THR A 2 -3.55 -17.19 -81.77
CA THR A 2 -2.57 -16.20 -81.28
C THR A 2 -3.18 -14.96 -80.56
N LYS A 3 -4.39 -14.52 -80.90
CA LYS A 3 -5.04 -13.33 -80.30
C LYS A 3 -5.50 -13.51 -78.84
N THR A 4 -5.88 -14.69 -78.46
CA THR A 4 -6.34 -15.01 -77.10
C THR A 4 -5.17 -15.01 -76.09
N TYR A 5 -4.01 -15.51 -76.51
CA TYR A 5 -2.78 -15.57 -75.68
C TYR A 5 -2.22 -14.17 -75.34
N LEU A 6 -2.30 -13.22 -76.29
CA LEU A 6 -1.89 -11.86 -76.06
C LEU A 6 -2.77 -11.17 -75.00
N LYS A 7 -4.08 -11.36 -75.03
CA LYS A 7 -5.01 -10.78 -74.02
C LYS A 7 -4.75 -11.31 -72.61
N TYR A 8 -4.41 -12.56 -72.43
CA TYR A 8 -4.08 -13.11 -71.14
C TYR A 8 -2.74 -12.59 -70.61
N ARG A 9 -1.73 -12.45 -71.44
CA ARG A 9 -0.43 -11.87 -71.05
C ARG A 9 -0.56 -10.43 -70.60
N THR A 10 -1.31 -9.60 -71.30
CA THR A 10 -1.56 -8.22 -70.89
C THR A 10 -2.32 -8.10 -69.56
N ARG A 11 -3.29 -8.98 -69.30
CA ARG A 11 -4.01 -9.01 -67.99
C ARG A 11 -3.08 -9.48 -66.86
N ILE A 12 -2.23 -10.44 -67.11
CA ILE A 12 -1.28 -10.94 -66.10
C ILE A 12 -0.22 -9.88 -65.79
N THR A 13 0.28 -9.16 -66.79
CA THR A 13 1.26 -8.06 -66.57
C THR A 13 0.60 -6.89 -65.84
N ILE A 14 -0.65 -6.54 -66.10
CA ILE A 14 -1.35 -5.51 -65.33
C ILE A 14 -1.56 -5.93 -63.89
N LEU A 15 -2.00 -7.19 -63.66
CA LEU A 15 -2.15 -7.77 -62.31
C LEU A 15 -0.80 -7.79 -61.55
N ALA A 16 0.29 -8.24 -62.20
CA ALA A 16 1.62 -8.25 -61.61
C ALA A 16 2.09 -6.83 -61.28
N GLY A 17 1.85 -5.86 -62.16
CA GLY A 17 2.13 -4.45 -61.87
C GLY A 17 1.37 -3.90 -60.67
N PHE A 18 0.07 -4.27 -60.53
CA PHE A 18 -0.70 -3.87 -59.37
C PHE A 18 -0.21 -4.47 -58.03
N ILE A 19 0.22 -5.73 -58.07
CA ILE A 19 0.81 -6.42 -56.90
C ILE A 19 2.15 -5.77 -56.54
N ILE A 20 3.00 -5.45 -57.50
CA ILE A 20 4.29 -4.80 -57.25
C ILE A 20 4.10 -3.39 -56.67
N LEU A 21 3.14 -2.61 -57.19
CA LEU A 21 2.82 -1.30 -56.66
C LEU A 21 2.26 -1.36 -55.24
N SER A 22 1.41 -2.34 -54.95
CA SER A 22 0.86 -2.57 -53.62
C SER A 22 1.98 -2.95 -52.61
N TRP A 23 2.89 -3.81 -53.06
CA TRP A 23 4.08 -4.18 -52.22
C TRP A 23 5.01 -2.97 -52.01
N ALA A 24 5.26 -2.17 -53.00
CA ALA A 24 6.09 -0.95 -52.86
C ALA A 24 5.43 0.02 -51.85
N GLY A 25 4.12 0.20 -51.95
CA GLY A 25 3.37 1.03 -51.00
C GLY A 25 3.44 0.50 -49.55
N LEU A 26 3.36 -0.82 -49.36
CA LEU A 26 3.55 -1.45 -48.07
C LEU A 26 4.99 -1.25 -47.52
N CYS A 27 6.03 -1.40 -48.39
CA CYS A 27 7.40 -1.18 -47.97
C CYS A 27 7.65 0.28 -47.55
N VAL A 28 7.14 1.26 -48.30
CA VAL A 28 7.23 2.68 -47.94
C VAL A 28 6.49 2.93 -46.61
N ARG A 29 5.32 2.34 -46.40
CA ARG A 29 4.58 2.48 -45.18
C ARG A 29 5.29 1.85 -43.98
N LEU A 30 5.87 0.67 -44.14
CA LEU A 30 6.71 0.02 -43.13
C LEU A 30 7.95 0.87 -42.77
N PHE A 31 8.63 1.40 -43.78
CA PHE A 31 9.74 2.29 -43.55
C PHE A 31 9.32 3.55 -42.76
N GLN A 32 8.21 4.15 -43.15
CA GLN A 32 7.66 5.32 -42.46
C GLN A 32 7.33 5.02 -40.98
N VAL A 33 6.72 3.86 -40.70
CA VAL A 33 6.33 3.47 -39.33
C VAL A 33 7.53 3.05 -38.48
N GLN A 34 8.49 2.30 -39.08
CA GLN A 34 9.60 1.74 -38.32
C GLN A 34 10.79 2.71 -38.15
N VAL A 35 11.08 3.51 -39.20
CA VAL A 35 12.23 4.39 -39.18
C VAL A 35 11.85 5.83 -38.83
N LEU A 36 10.91 6.43 -39.55
CA LEU A 36 10.57 7.85 -39.35
C LEU A 36 9.74 8.11 -38.09
N ASN A 37 8.83 7.22 -37.76
CA ASN A 37 7.95 7.37 -36.59
C ASN A 37 8.26 6.37 -35.47
N GLY A 38 9.35 5.61 -35.56
CA GLY A 38 9.73 4.56 -34.61
C GLY A 38 9.77 5.06 -33.18
N GLU A 39 10.40 6.20 -32.93
CA GLU A 39 10.48 6.80 -31.59
C GLU A 39 9.10 7.19 -31.03
N ARG A 40 8.22 7.75 -31.85
CA ARG A 40 6.86 8.12 -31.40
C ARG A 40 6.05 6.89 -30.99
N TYR A 41 6.15 5.80 -31.74
CA TYR A 41 5.46 4.56 -31.40
C TYR A 41 6.08 3.87 -30.19
N GLN A 42 7.43 3.90 -30.04
CA GLN A 42 8.07 3.40 -28.83
C GLN A 42 7.64 4.19 -27.59
N ILE A 43 7.59 5.51 -27.64
CA ILE A 43 7.09 6.35 -26.55
C ILE A 43 5.64 6.04 -26.24
N ALA A 44 4.80 5.83 -27.23
CA ALA A 44 3.38 5.49 -27.04
C ALA A 44 3.20 4.12 -26.37
N VAL A 45 3.94 3.09 -26.82
CA VAL A 45 3.93 1.75 -26.22
C VAL A 45 4.45 1.81 -24.78
N VAL A 46 5.53 2.56 -24.53
CA VAL A 46 6.09 2.77 -23.20
C VAL A 46 5.06 3.45 -22.29
N LYS A 47 4.40 4.53 -22.73
CA LYS A 47 3.35 5.22 -21.96
C LYS A 47 2.14 4.32 -21.69
N GLN A 48 1.74 3.48 -22.63
CA GLN A 48 0.58 2.60 -22.51
C GLN A 48 0.86 1.36 -21.64
N SER A 49 2.11 0.89 -21.59
CA SER A 49 2.53 -0.27 -20.81
C SER A 49 3.10 0.06 -19.44
N GLN A 50 3.36 1.34 -19.16
CA GLN A 50 3.92 1.78 -17.87
C GLN A 50 2.82 1.94 -16.83
N LYS A 51 2.97 1.23 -15.73
CA LYS A 51 2.17 1.46 -14.52
C LYS A 51 3.08 2.09 -13.46
N LYS A 52 2.79 3.33 -13.08
CA LYS A 52 3.45 3.98 -11.96
C LYS A 52 3.04 3.22 -10.69
N GLN A 53 4.03 2.69 -9.97
CA GLN A 53 3.83 2.09 -8.66
C GLN A 53 4.42 3.01 -7.61
N ASN A 54 3.61 3.39 -6.62
CA ASN A 54 4.09 4.13 -5.47
C ASN A 54 4.89 3.20 -4.55
N LEU A 55 6.01 3.70 -4.07
CA LEU A 55 6.85 3.06 -3.06
C LEU A 55 6.56 3.78 -1.74
N PRO A 56 5.93 3.12 -0.75
CA PRO A 56 5.63 3.77 0.51
C PRO A 56 6.92 4.11 1.25
N ALA A 57 6.98 5.29 1.86
CA ALA A 57 8.00 5.65 2.83
C ALA A 57 7.68 5.00 4.18
N ASN A 58 8.70 4.72 4.99
CA ASN A 58 8.50 4.33 6.37
C ASN A 58 8.18 5.57 7.21
N ARG A 59 7.18 5.47 8.07
CA ARG A 59 6.92 6.51 9.06
C ARG A 59 8.03 6.52 10.10
N GLY A 60 8.52 7.70 10.50
CA GLY A 60 9.53 7.85 11.54
C GLY A 60 9.06 7.26 12.88
N ASN A 61 9.96 6.74 13.68
CA ASN A 61 9.64 6.18 14.99
C ASN A 61 9.68 7.27 16.07
N ILE A 62 8.90 7.05 17.13
CA ILE A 62 8.91 7.87 18.34
C ILE A 62 9.69 7.09 19.41
N PHE A 63 10.60 7.77 20.06
CA PHE A 63 11.47 7.22 21.11
C PHE A 63 11.27 7.96 22.42
N ASP A 64 11.52 7.28 23.52
CA ASP A 64 11.61 7.91 24.83
C ASP A 64 12.97 8.62 25.01
N ARG A 65 13.17 9.27 26.17
CA ARG A 65 14.42 9.98 26.50
C ARG A 65 15.67 9.09 26.52
N LYS A 66 15.49 7.77 26.76
CA LYS A 66 16.57 6.76 26.77
C LYS A 66 16.70 6.04 25.41
N ASN A 67 16.12 6.60 24.34
CA ASN A 67 16.14 6.04 23.00
C ASN A 67 15.48 4.64 22.90
N ARG A 68 14.51 4.33 23.76
CA ARG A 68 13.70 3.12 23.67
C ARG A 68 12.50 3.39 22.72
N PRO A 69 12.20 2.49 21.78
CA PRO A 69 11.15 2.72 20.79
C PRO A 69 9.77 2.63 21.44
N LEU A 70 9.03 3.72 21.38
CA LEU A 70 7.62 3.79 21.79
C LEU A 70 6.66 3.39 20.66
N THR A 71 7.17 3.44 19.42
CA THR A 71 6.40 3.05 18.24
C THR A 71 7.27 2.25 17.27
N ARG A 72 6.64 1.39 16.45
CA ARG A 72 7.27 0.65 15.36
C ARG A 72 6.34 0.57 14.16
N ASN A 73 6.91 0.37 12.99
CA ASN A 73 6.16 0.07 11.77
C ASN A 73 6.24 -1.44 11.51
N ILE A 74 5.09 -2.09 11.43
CA ILE A 74 5.01 -3.52 11.10
C ILE A 74 4.37 -3.69 9.74
N ILE A 75 4.84 -4.70 9.01
CA ILE A 75 4.35 -4.98 7.67
C ILE A 75 3.01 -5.72 7.78
N HIS A 76 2.02 -5.18 7.09
CA HIS A 76 0.73 -5.81 6.88
C HIS A 76 0.43 -5.91 5.39
N TYR A 77 -0.46 -6.83 5.06
CA TYR A 77 -0.87 -7.08 3.69
C TYR A 77 -2.36 -6.78 3.53
N THR A 78 -2.68 -6.17 2.40
CA THR A 78 -4.06 -5.89 2.01
C THR A 78 -4.38 -6.71 0.77
N LEU A 79 -5.41 -7.52 0.85
CA LEU A 79 -5.96 -8.25 -0.29
C LEU A 79 -7.03 -7.40 -0.96
N SER A 80 -6.81 -7.07 -2.21
CA SER A 80 -7.78 -6.42 -3.08
C SER A 80 -8.00 -7.23 -4.34
N VAL A 81 -9.17 -7.12 -4.94
CA VAL A 81 -9.54 -7.93 -6.09
C VAL A 81 -10.29 -7.10 -7.13
N ASN A 82 -10.09 -7.46 -8.39
CA ASN A 82 -11.01 -7.11 -9.45
C ASN A 82 -11.94 -8.29 -9.73
N PRO A 83 -13.21 -8.26 -9.24
CA PRO A 83 -14.13 -9.39 -9.35
C PRO A 83 -14.40 -9.87 -10.77
N SER A 84 -14.28 -8.97 -11.76
CA SER A 84 -14.50 -9.30 -13.18
C SER A 84 -13.39 -10.16 -13.78
N LYS A 85 -12.20 -10.19 -13.16
CA LYS A 85 -11.04 -10.92 -13.66
C LYS A 85 -10.84 -12.28 -12.97
N VAL A 86 -11.56 -12.53 -11.88
CA VAL A 86 -11.45 -13.78 -11.14
C VAL A 86 -12.26 -14.87 -11.82
N LYS A 87 -11.59 -15.90 -12.34
CA LYS A 87 -12.25 -17.05 -12.99
C LYS A 87 -12.83 -17.99 -11.95
N ASP A 88 -12.05 -18.38 -10.94
CA ASP A 88 -12.49 -19.24 -9.86
C ASP A 88 -12.76 -18.47 -8.57
N LYS A 89 -13.96 -17.90 -8.47
CA LYS A 89 -14.42 -17.16 -7.30
C LYS A 89 -14.60 -18.04 -6.07
N SER A 90 -15.06 -19.27 -6.26
CA SER A 90 -15.30 -20.19 -5.17
C SER A 90 -14.00 -20.70 -4.54
N GLY A 91 -13.01 -21.06 -5.36
CA GLY A 91 -11.69 -21.47 -4.91
C GLY A 91 -10.97 -20.34 -4.17
N LEU A 92 -11.00 -19.11 -4.73
CA LEU A 92 -10.40 -17.95 -4.05
C LEU A 92 -11.07 -17.67 -2.71
N ALA A 93 -12.42 -17.69 -2.64
CA ALA A 93 -13.16 -17.47 -1.38
C ALA A 93 -12.82 -18.54 -0.34
N THR A 94 -12.71 -19.81 -0.73
CA THR A 94 -12.31 -20.90 0.17
C THR A 94 -10.90 -20.70 0.69
N ALA A 95 -9.94 -20.43 -0.20
CA ALA A 95 -8.54 -20.23 0.18
C ALA A 95 -8.35 -19.07 1.19
N ILE A 96 -9.08 -17.96 1.01
CA ILE A 96 -9.02 -16.84 1.95
C ILE A 96 -9.74 -17.18 3.26
N SER A 97 -10.90 -17.84 3.21
CA SER A 97 -11.68 -18.25 4.39
C SER A 97 -10.87 -19.16 5.32
N GLU A 98 -10.20 -20.17 4.78
CA GLU A 98 -9.34 -21.09 5.53
C GLU A 98 -8.18 -20.39 6.25
N ARG A 99 -7.65 -19.31 5.66
CA ARG A 99 -6.53 -18.56 6.22
C ARG A 99 -6.94 -17.53 7.26
N THR A 100 -8.09 -16.90 7.05
CA THR A 100 -8.55 -15.80 7.91
C THR A 100 -9.51 -16.26 9.01
N GLY A 101 -10.03 -17.49 8.92
CA GLY A 101 -11.07 -17.99 9.80
C GLY A 101 -12.43 -17.30 9.63
N GLN A 102 -12.59 -16.46 8.58
CA GLN A 102 -13.81 -15.73 8.31
C GLN A 102 -14.75 -16.54 7.40
N PRO A 103 -16.08 -16.37 7.49
CA PRO A 103 -17.03 -17.10 6.67
C PRO A 103 -16.80 -16.91 5.17
N LYS A 104 -16.81 -17.99 4.40
CA LYS A 104 -16.65 -17.98 2.93
C LYS A 104 -17.64 -17.05 2.23
N ASP A 105 -18.87 -16.98 2.72
CA ASP A 105 -19.94 -16.16 2.14
C ASP A 105 -19.63 -14.65 2.17
N LYS A 106 -18.86 -14.19 3.16
CA LYS A 106 -18.33 -12.81 3.21
C LYS A 106 -17.55 -12.48 1.95
N TYR A 107 -16.69 -13.40 1.51
CA TYR A 107 -15.84 -13.23 0.34
C TYR A 107 -16.61 -13.41 -0.97
N LEU A 108 -17.51 -14.39 -1.03
CA LEU A 108 -18.35 -14.61 -2.19
C LEU A 108 -19.23 -13.41 -2.52
N LYS A 109 -19.80 -12.73 -1.50
CA LYS A 109 -20.55 -11.48 -1.72
C LYS A 109 -19.70 -10.41 -2.40
N LYS A 110 -18.46 -10.20 -1.93
CA LYS A 110 -17.51 -9.24 -2.53
C LYS A 110 -17.06 -9.65 -3.94
N LEU A 111 -16.80 -10.95 -4.15
CA LEU A 111 -16.38 -11.49 -5.45
C LEU A 111 -17.50 -11.48 -6.49
N ASN A 112 -18.75 -11.43 -6.08
CA ASN A 112 -19.91 -11.30 -6.97
C ASN A 112 -20.36 -9.87 -7.19
N SER A 113 -19.67 -8.88 -6.61
CA SER A 113 -19.89 -7.48 -6.87
C SER A 113 -19.61 -7.13 -8.33
N LYS A 114 -20.36 -6.15 -8.88
CA LYS A 114 -20.11 -5.55 -10.21
C LYS A 114 -18.98 -4.52 -10.20
N SER A 115 -18.36 -4.28 -9.04
CA SER A 115 -17.26 -3.35 -8.90
C SER A 115 -16.01 -3.85 -9.64
N LYS A 116 -15.21 -2.92 -10.14
CA LYS A 116 -13.88 -3.23 -10.71
C LYS A 116 -12.79 -3.35 -9.65
N PHE A 117 -13.11 -3.03 -8.39
CA PHE A 117 -12.18 -3.05 -7.27
C PHE A 117 -12.93 -3.28 -5.97
N GLU A 118 -12.50 -4.29 -5.20
CA GLU A 118 -13.04 -4.62 -3.87
C GLU A 118 -11.90 -4.99 -2.93
N TYR A 119 -11.97 -4.49 -1.71
CA TYR A 119 -11.10 -4.96 -0.63
C TYR A 119 -11.66 -6.27 -0.03
N LEU A 120 -10.90 -7.35 -0.12
CA LEU A 120 -11.26 -8.62 0.51
C LEU A 120 -10.91 -8.59 1.99
N GLU A 121 -9.64 -8.37 2.30
CA GLU A 121 -9.15 -8.21 3.68
C GLU A 121 -8.06 -7.16 3.77
N ARG A 122 -7.94 -6.56 4.97
CA ARG A 122 -6.90 -5.59 5.31
C ARG A 122 -6.18 -6.03 6.57
N ASN A 123 -4.98 -5.53 6.78
CA ASN A 123 -4.18 -5.78 7.98
C ASN A 123 -3.84 -7.25 8.24
N LEU A 124 -3.64 -8.05 7.18
CA LEU A 124 -3.21 -9.43 7.31
C LEU A 124 -1.72 -9.51 7.64
N GLN A 125 -1.38 -10.41 8.53
CA GLN A 125 0.01 -10.77 8.80
C GLN A 125 0.55 -11.69 7.70
N ARG A 126 1.87 -11.74 7.55
CA ARG A 126 2.52 -12.56 6.52
C ARG A 126 2.18 -14.04 6.66
N GLU A 127 2.12 -14.52 7.90
CA GLU A 127 1.80 -15.90 8.24
C GLU A 127 0.40 -16.31 7.73
N THR A 128 -0.55 -15.37 7.82
CA THR A 128 -1.92 -15.59 7.34
C THR A 128 -2.00 -15.65 5.81
N LEU A 129 -1.11 -14.95 5.10
CA LEU A 129 -1.08 -15.01 3.64
C LEU A 129 -0.67 -16.40 3.11
N GLY A 130 0.36 -16.99 3.71
CA GLY A 130 0.87 -18.31 3.33
C GLY A 130 1.04 -18.46 1.81
N THR A 131 0.44 -19.50 1.25
CA THR A 131 0.53 -19.83 -0.19
C THR A 131 -0.28 -18.90 -1.12
N LEU A 132 -1.11 -17.99 -0.60
CA LEU A 132 -1.84 -17.01 -1.44
C LEU A 132 -0.89 -16.11 -2.25
N GLU A 133 0.32 -15.84 -1.73
CA GLU A 133 1.35 -15.10 -2.47
C GLU A 133 1.86 -15.86 -3.71
N THR A 134 1.92 -17.18 -3.63
CA THR A 134 2.46 -18.04 -4.70
C THR A 134 1.37 -18.56 -5.64
N THR A 135 0.12 -18.61 -5.18
CA THR A 135 -1.02 -19.05 -5.97
C THR A 135 -1.53 -17.87 -6.80
N ALA A 136 -1.26 -17.90 -8.10
CA ALA A 136 -1.65 -16.82 -9.01
C ALA A 136 -3.15 -16.84 -9.32
N PHE A 137 -3.97 -16.31 -8.41
CA PHE A 137 -5.38 -16.02 -8.73
C PHE A 137 -5.46 -14.78 -9.62
N GLU A 138 -5.98 -14.97 -10.83
CA GLU A 138 -6.16 -13.85 -11.77
C GLU A 138 -7.11 -12.80 -11.17
N GLY A 139 -6.67 -11.53 -11.14
CA GLY A 139 -7.44 -10.42 -10.56
C GLY A 139 -7.26 -10.18 -9.07
N LEU A 140 -6.56 -11.06 -8.32
CA LEU A 140 -6.14 -10.80 -6.94
C LEU A 140 -4.89 -9.91 -6.93
N ASN A 141 -4.90 -8.87 -6.10
CA ASN A 141 -3.74 -8.04 -5.80
C ASN A 141 -3.43 -8.14 -4.31
N ILE A 142 -2.17 -8.27 -4.00
CA ILE A 142 -1.63 -8.31 -2.64
C ILE A 142 -0.73 -7.09 -2.49
N ASP A 143 -1.19 -6.11 -1.73
CA ASP A 143 -0.46 -4.88 -1.48
C ASP A 143 0.18 -4.94 -0.09
N ARG A 144 1.48 -4.75 -0.06
CA ARG A 144 2.24 -4.60 1.18
C ARG A 144 2.10 -3.18 1.67
N LYS A 145 1.67 -3.01 2.93
CA LYS A 145 1.57 -1.73 3.62
C LYS A 145 2.26 -1.78 4.97
N TYR A 146 2.68 -0.63 5.46
CA TYR A 146 3.11 -0.46 6.83
C TYR A 146 1.90 -0.11 7.69
N ARG A 147 1.94 -0.54 8.95
CA ARG A 147 0.98 -0.16 9.97
C ARG A 147 1.72 0.22 11.23
N ARG A 148 1.27 1.27 11.87
CA ARG A 148 1.79 1.70 13.15
C ARG A 148 1.48 0.68 14.22
N TYR A 149 2.47 0.37 15.05
CA TYR A 149 2.37 -0.55 16.17
C TYR A 149 2.98 0.09 17.42
N TYR A 150 2.29 -0.02 18.52
CA TYR A 150 2.66 0.52 19.83
C TYR A 150 3.03 -0.64 20.76
N PRO A 151 4.33 -0.93 20.95
CA PRO A 151 4.79 -2.13 21.70
C PRO A 151 4.29 -2.15 23.14
N HIS A 152 4.12 -0.98 23.73
CA HIS A 152 3.74 -0.79 25.14
C HIS A 152 2.23 -0.67 25.36
N ASN A 153 1.42 -0.88 24.30
CA ASN A 153 -0.05 -0.89 24.30
C ASN A 153 -0.68 0.40 24.88
N HIS A 154 -0.93 0.42 26.20
CA HIS A 154 -1.59 1.53 26.88
C HIS A 154 -0.62 2.57 27.44
N VAL A 155 0.66 2.20 27.65
CA VAL A 155 1.64 3.12 28.27
C VAL A 155 1.94 4.30 27.35
N GLY A 156 1.70 5.50 27.85
CA GLY A 156 1.85 6.75 27.11
C GLY A 156 0.80 6.94 26.01
N ALA A 157 -0.32 6.22 26.06
CA ALA A 157 -1.31 6.20 24.98
C ALA A 157 -1.83 7.58 24.62
N GLN A 158 -2.16 8.39 25.61
CA GLN A 158 -2.69 9.74 25.40
C GLN A 158 -1.63 10.70 24.85
N VAL A 159 -0.38 10.56 25.28
CA VAL A 159 0.74 11.36 24.78
C VAL A 159 1.06 10.99 23.34
N LEU A 160 1.24 9.71 23.07
CA LEU A 160 1.60 9.23 21.74
C LEU A 160 0.47 9.47 20.75
N GLY A 161 -0.77 9.23 21.16
CA GLY A 161 -1.90 9.19 20.26
C GLY A 161 -1.88 7.97 19.35
N PHE A 162 -2.55 8.04 18.21
CA PHE A 162 -2.65 6.94 17.26
C PHE A 162 -2.79 7.44 15.82
N THR A 163 -2.56 6.52 14.87
CA THR A 163 -2.75 6.76 13.44
C THR A 163 -4.02 6.08 12.94
N ASN A 164 -4.59 6.60 11.84
CA ASN A 164 -5.67 5.93 11.12
C ASN A 164 -5.15 4.75 10.26
N VAL A 165 -6.07 4.13 9.51
CA VAL A 165 -5.74 3.02 8.60
C VAL A 165 -4.86 3.42 7.40
N ASP A 166 -4.74 4.69 7.13
CA ASP A 166 -3.90 5.25 6.06
C ASP A 166 -2.58 5.83 6.60
N ASP A 167 -2.26 5.51 7.87
CA ASP A 167 -1.02 5.89 8.58
C ASP A 167 -0.87 7.41 8.84
N GLU A 168 -2.00 8.13 8.88
CA GLU A 168 -2.04 9.55 9.27
C GLU A 168 -2.28 9.67 10.77
N GLY A 169 -1.54 10.57 11.43
CA GLY A 169 -1.70 10.86 12.85
C GLY A 169 -3.03 11.57 13.15
N ILE A 170 -3.81 11.01 14.09
CA ILE A 170 -5.15 11.51 14.44
C ILE A 170 -5.15 12.21 15.79
N SER A 171 -4.33 11.79 16.73
CA SER A 171 -4.23 12.39 18.06
C SER A 171 -2.80 12.40 18.60
N GLY A 172 -2.54 13.17 19.64
CA GLY A 172 -1.27 13.26 20.36
C GLY A 172 -0.08 13.61 19.47
N ILE A 173 1.10 13.15 19.87
CA ILE A 173 2.37 13.37 19.15
C ILE A 173 2.30 12.86 17.70
N GLU A 174 1.59 11.76 17.45
CA GLU A 174 1.40 11.27 16.08
C GLU A 174 0.73 12.29 15.17
N LYS A 175 -0.21 13.09 15.69
CA LYS A 175 -0.88 14.15 14.95
C LYS A 175 -0.02 15.41 14.85
N ASP A 176 0.51 15.86 15.97
CA ASP A 176 1.23 17.15 16.04
C ASP A 176 2.52 17.11 15.21
N PHE A 177 3.20 15.96 15.20
CA PHE A 177 4.41 15.73 14.42
C PHE A 177 4.16 14.96 13.12
N ASN A 178 2.91 14.89 12.65
CA ASN A 178 2.56 14.09 11.48
C ASN A 178 3.40 14.46 10.24
N SER A 179 3.63 15.75 10.00
CA SER A 179 4.42 16.23 8.86
C SER A 179 5.89 15.78 8.87
N TYR A 180 6.47 15.62 10.06
CA TYR A 180 7.84 15.13 10.23
C TYR A 180 7.91 13.59 10.16
N LEU A 181 6.92 12.94 10.75
CA LEU A 181 6.87 11.47 10.85
C LEU A 181 6.53 10.78 9.51
N THR A 182 5.69 11.40 8.66
CA THR A 182 5.10 10.70 7.50
C THR A 182 6.09 10.39 6.37
N GLY A 183 7.19 11.15 6.20
CA GLY A 183 8.09 10.97 5.07
C GLY A 183 7.45 11.30 3.71
N SER A 184 8.17 11.01 2.64
CA SER A 184 7.71 11.26 1.26
C SER A 184 7.75 9.98 0.44
N PRO A 185 6.63 9.56 -0.16
CA PRO A 185 6.60 8.34 -0.96
C PRO A 185 7.44 8.48 -2.22
N GLY A 186 8.12 7.41 -2.57
CA GLY A 186 8.79 7.25 -3.85
C GLY A 186 7.86 6.68 -4.91
N TRP A 187 8.40 6.51 -6.10
CA TRP A 187 7.68 5.85 -7.19
C TRP A 187 8.64 5.20 -8.17
N VAL A 188 8.14 4.17 -8.85
CA VAL A 188 8.85 3.46 -9.91
C VAL A 188 7.89 3.12 -11.04
N TYR A 189 8.37 3.18 -12.28
CA TYR A 189 7.62 2.67 -13.41
C TYR A 189 7.90 1.18 -13.59
N LYS A 190 6.83 0.39 -13.64
CA LYS A 190 6.87 -1.03 -14.00
C LYS A 190 6.28 -1.22 -15.38
N THR A 191 6.97 -1.96 -16.25
CA THR A 191 6.43 -2.36 -17.54
C THR A 191 5.76 -3.72 -17.40
N LYS A 192 4.53 -3.81 -17.90
CA LYS A 192 3.84 -5.08 -18.04
C LYS A 192 4.27 -5.69 -19.37
N GLY A 193 5.10 -6.73 -19.34
CA GLY A 193 5.44 -7.50 -20.53
C GLY A 193 4.21 -8.20 -21.12
N TRP A 194 4.30 -8.68 -22.35
CA TRP A 194 3.25 -9.45 -23.04
C TRP A 194 2.76 -10.67 -22.21
N SER A 195 3.66 -11.32 -21.47
CA SER A 195 3.34 -12.43 -20.58
C SER A 195 2.64 -12.04 -19.26
N GLY A 196 2.31 -10.76 -19.07
CA GLY A 196 1.72 -10.26 -17.84
C GLY A 196 2.70 -10.12 -16.67
N LYS A 197 3.93 -10.63 -16.80
CA LYS A 197 4.97 -10.50 -15.79
C LYS A 197 5.48 -9.06 -15.74
N VAL A 198 5.53 -8.51 -14.53
CA VAL A 198 6.06 -7.17 -14.27
C VAL A 198 7.58 -7.24 -14.21
N GLN A 199 8.27 -6.52 -15.08
CA GLN A 199 9.73 -6.48 -15.11
C GLN A 199 10.22 -5.05 -14.81
N HIS A 200 11.29 -4.97 -14.03
CA HIS A 200 12.10 -3.76 -13.92
C HIS A 200 12.93 -3.60 -15.18
N LYS A 201 12.71 -2.53 -15.92
CA LYS A 201 13.57 -2.18 -17.04
C LYS A 201 14.58 -1.11 -16.57
N SER A 202 15.87 -1.44 -16.67
CA SER A 202 16.95 -0.51 -16.35
C SER A 202 16.84 0.73 -17.24
N GLY A 203 17.07 1.94 -16.66
CA GLY A 203 17.02 3.21 -17.40
C GLY A 203 15.68 3.96 -17.34
N MET A 204 14.68 3.47 -16.59
CA MET A 204 13.46 4.25 -16.34
C MET A 204 13.63 5.21 -15.16
N PRO A 205 13.00 6.40 -15.21
CA PRO A 205 13.02 7.32 -14.09
C PRO A 205 12.32 6.69 -12.88
N PHE A 206 12.90 6.87 -11.73
CA PHE A 206 12.36 6.45 -10.44
C PHE A 206 12.68 7.49 -9.37
N GLN A 207 11.95 7.46 -8.28
CA GLN A 207 12.23 8.27 -7.10
C GLN A 207 12.21 7.34 -5.89
N ASN A 208 13.30 7.32 -5.15
CA ASN A 208 13.33 6.59 -3.89
C ASN A 208 12.41 7.26 -2.86
N PRO A 209 11.73 6.48 -2.01
CA PRO A 209 11.02 7.03 -0.87
C PRO A 209 12.02 7.67 0.10
N VAL A 210 11.61 8.74 0.75
CA VAL A 210 12.33 9.37 1.85
C VAL A 210 11.57 9.06 3.12
N ASP A 211 12.16 8.29 4.02
CA ASP A 211 11.54 7.90 5.29
C ASP A 211 11.31 9.13 6.17
N GLY A 212 10.29 9.06 7.03
CA GLY A 212 10.00 10.11 7.99
C GLY A 212 11.08 10.25 9.06
N SER A 213 11.19 11.45 9.62
CA SER A 213 12.13 11.74 10.70
C SER A 213 11.67 11.08 12.00
N ASN A 214 12.62 10.60 12.78
CA ASN A 214 12.36 10.10 14.13
C ASN A 214 12.16 11.27 15.10
N VAL A 215 11.32 11.05 16.11
CA VAL A 215 11.06 12.01 17.19
C VAL A 215 11.48 11.39 18.51
N GLN A 216 12.28 12.13 19.30
CA GLN A 216 12.64 11.74 20.65
C GLN A 216 11.91 12.62 21.65
N LEU A 217 11.21 12.00 22.60
CA LEU A 217 10.48 12.68 23.67
C LEU A 217 11.31 12.80 24.93
N THR A 218 10.92 13.71 25.80
CA THR A 218 11.46 13.81 27.17
C THR A 218 10.87 12.77 28.12
N ILE A 219 9.79 12.09 27.70
CA ILE A 219 9.11 11.04 28.46
C ILE A 219 10.07 9.89 28.76
N ASP A 220 10.09 9.44 30.01
CA ASP A 220 10.76 8.23 30.43
C ASP A 220 9.73 7.10 30.58
N LEU A 221 9.89 6.05 29.79
CA LEU A 221 8.95 4.92 29.74
C LEU A 221 8.72 4.28 31.13
N GLU A 222 9.75 4.25 31.99
CA GLU A 222 9.62 3.67 33.33
C GLU A 222 8.76 4.56 34.23
N TYR A 223 9.04 5.88 34.28
CA TYR A 223 8.22 6.80 35.05
C TYR A 223 6.78 6.87 34.52
N GLN A 224 6.61 6.81 33.22
CA GLN A 224 5.29 6.77 32.60
C GLN A 224 4.49 5.54 33.04
N SER A 225 5.11 4.35 32.99
CA SER A 225 4.47 3.10 33.41
C SER A 225 4.08 3.11 34.91
N ILE A 226 4.99 3.57 35.77
CA ILE A 226 4.75 3.66 37.21
C ILE A 226 3.60 4.66 37.50
N LEU A 227 3.62 5.83 36.84
CA LEU A 227 2.57 6.84 37.03
C LEU A 227 1.20 6.30 36.62
N GLU A 228 1.08 5.63 35.50
CA GLU A 228 -0.19 5.06 35.03
C GLU A 228 -0.71 3.96 35.96
N GLU A 229 0.18 3.08 36.43
CA GLU A 229 -0.18 2.03 37.37
C GLU A 229 -0.68 2.62 38.70
N GLU A 230 0.02 3.62 39.26
CA GLU A 230 -0.37 4.24 40.51
C GLU A 230 -1.68 5.04 40.38
N LEU A 231 -1.86 5.78 39.28
CA LEU A 231 -3.11 6.48 39.02
C LEU A 231 -4.29 5.53 38.88
N THR A 232 -4.12 4.41 38.18
CA THR A 232 -5.16 3.41 38.00
C THR A 232 -5.52 2.75 39.34
N ARG A 233 -4.50 2.43 40.16
CA ARG A 233 -4.71 1.88 41.50
C ARG A 233 -5.49 2.85 42.38
N ARG A 234 -5.07 4.11 42.44
CA ARG A 234 -5.74 5.14 43.25
C ARG A 234 -7.13 5.46 42.77
N GLN A 235 -7.34 5.55 41.46
CA GLN A 235 -8.68 5.72 40.90
C GLN A 235 -9.64 4.63 41.36
N THR A 236 -9.18 3.35 41.36
CA THR A 236 -9.98 2.21 41.79
C THR A 236 -10.26 2.25 43.31
N GLU A 237 -9.22 2.54 44.13
CA GLU A 237 -9.34 2.62 45.60
C GLU A 237 -10.29 3.74 46.05
N THR A 238 -10.32 4.86 45.34
CA THR A 238 -11.11 6.04 45.69
C THR A 238 -12.43 6.14 44.96
N GLU A 239 -12.70 5.23 44.03
CA GLU A 239 -13.87 5.25 43.15
C GLU A 239 -13.98 6.56 42.34
N ALA A 240 -12.84 7.21 42.05
CA ALA A 240 -12.80 8.46 41.31
C ALA A 240 -13.18 8.25 39.85
N VAL A 241 -13.87 9.23 39.26
CA VAL A 241 -14.26 9.17 37.83
C VAL A 241 -13.00 9.21 36.92
N SER A 242 -12.01 10.02 37.31
CA SER A 242 -10.74 10.14 36.61
C SER A 242 -9.64 10.58 37.55
N ALA A 243 -8.39 10.29 37.18
CA ALA A 243 -7.21 10.82 37.85
C ALA A 243 -6.16 11.23 36.81
N THR A 244 -5.44 12.31 37.09
CA THR A 244 -4.38 12.83 36.21
C THR A 244 -3.13 13.09 37.02
N GLY A 245 -1.96 12.79 36.46
CA GLY A 245 -0.67 13.02 37.09
C GLY A 245 0.38 13.50 36.09
N ILE A 246 1.32 14.29 36.58
CA ILE A 246 2.47 14.77 35.81
C ILE A 246 3.72 14.62 36.66
N ILE A 247 4.79 14.07 36.08
CA ILE A 247 6.13 14.04 36.65
C ILE A 247 7.00 14.96 35.79
N MET A 248 7.59 15.97 36.42
CA MET A 248 8.42 16.96 35.74
C MET A 248 9.77 17.12 36.45
N ASN A 249 10.82 17.34 35.69
CA ASN A 249 12.09 17.77 36.23
C ASN A 249 12.05 19.30 36.51
N PRO A 250 12.11 19.74 37.78
CA PRO A 250 11.97 21.14 38.09
C PRO A 250 13.15 22.02 37.66
N GLN A 251 14.30 21.42 37.37
CA GLN A 251 15.51 22.12 36.95
C GLN A 251 15.53 22.41 35.44
N THR A 252 15.00 21.50 34.65
CA THR A 252 15.01 21.60 33.17
C THR A 252 13.64 21.96 32.61
N GLY A 253 12.54 21.77 33.35
CA GLY A 253 11.18 21.89 32.87
C GLY A 253 10.71 20.67 31.99
N GLU A 254 11.54 19.66 31.85
CA GLU A 254 11.18 18.48 31.05
C GLU A 254 10.06 17.69 31.71
N ILE A 255 9.03 17.34 30.92
CA ILE A 255 7.98 16.40 31.35
C ILE A 255 8.51 15.00 31.15
N LEU A 256 8.65 14.26 32.28
CA LEU A 256 9.17 12.89 32.29
C LEU A 256 8.06 11.84 32.18
N ALA A 257 6.87 12.16 32.70
CA ALA A 257 5.66 11.36 32.55
C ALA A 257 4.42 12.25 32.66
N ILE A 258 3.39 11.91 31.91
CA ILE A 258 2.07 12.54 31.99
C ILE A 258 1.01 11.50 31.64
N ALA A 259 0.06 11.30 32.52
CA ALA A 259 -0.97 10.29 32.33
C ALA A 259 -2.32 10.74 32.89
N SER A 260 -3.37 10.23 32.31
CA SER A 260 -4.74 10.33 32.82
C SER A 260 -5.41 8.97 32.75
N THR A 261 -6.22 8.66 33.75
CA THR A 261 -6.98 7.39 33.82
C THR A 261 -8.48 7.68 33.90
N PRO A 262 -9.36 6.90 33.23
CA PRO A 262 -9.05 5.69 32.47
C PRO A 262 -8.31 5.97 31.15
N GLY A 263 -7.36 5.10 30.83
CA GLY A 263 -6.59 5.15 29.57
C GLY A 263 -7.20 4.27 28.47
N PHE A 264 -6.54 4.20 27.33
CA PHE A 264 -6.91 3.35 26.20
C PHE A 264 -5.71 2.63 25.60
N ASN A 265 -5.94 1.69 24.66
CA ASN A 265 -4.88 0.99 23.95
C ASN A 265 -4.77 1.54 22.52
N ASN A 266 -3.61 2.13 22.17
CA ASN A 266 -3.35 2.71 20.86
C ASN A 266 -3.52 1.73 19.70
N ASN A 267 -3.26 0.43 19.95
CA ASN A 267 -3.45 -0.60 18.92
C ASN A 267 -4.92 -0.98 18.70
N LYS A 268 -5.83 -0.62 19.64
CA LYS A 268 -7.27 -0.97 19.66
C LYS A 268 -8.16 0.22 19.97
N TYR A 269 -7.85 1.39 19.42
CA TYR A 269 -8.60 2.63 19.69
C TYR A 269 -10.03 2.60 19.14
N GLN A 270 -10.32 1.78 18.12
CA GLN A 270 -11.68 1.61 17.60
C GLN A 270 -12.57 0.93 18.64
N GLY A 271 -13.51 1.68 19.20
CA GLY A 271 -14.42 1.20 20.26
C GLY A 271 -14.14 1.77 21.63
N SER A 272 -13.05 2.51 21.84
CA SER A 272 -12.87 3.33 23.05
C SER A 272 -13.69 4.63 22.94
N SER A 273 -14.11 5.17 24.08
CA SER A 273 -14.86 6.43 24.12
C SER A 273 -14.02 7.57 23.53
N PRO A 274 -14.59 8.45 22.67
CA PRO A 274 -13.89 9.62 22.16
C PRO A 274 -13.35 10.55 23.24
N ALA A 275 -13.92 10.53 24.44
CA ALA A 275 -13.46 11.32 25.57
C ALA A 275 -12.10 10.87 26.15
N LEU A 276 -11.58 9.72 25.72
CA LEU A 276 -10.29 9.17 26.17
C LEU A 276 -9.14 9.48 25.21
N HIS A 277 -9.43 10.12 24.07
CA HIS A 277 -8.45 10.37 22.97
C HIS A 277 -7.87 11.75 23.00
#